data_3ca36a718031ad61aabef8eb1975932c
#
_entry.id   3ca36a718031ad61aabef8eb1975932c
#
_cell.length_a   1.000
_cell.length_b   1.000
_cell.length_c   1.000
_cell.angle_alpha   90.00
_cell.angle_beta   90.00
_cell.angle_gamma   90.00
#
_symmetry.space_group_name_H-M   'P 1'
#
loop_
_entity.id
_entity.type
_entity.pdbx_description
1 polymer ?
#
loop_
_entity_poly.entity_id
_entity_poly.type
_entity_poly.pdbx_seq_one_letter_code
_entity_poly.pdbx_strand_id
1 'polypeptide(L)'
;MSETKMQEILGLVKGAVQVEGERVKVVDEKVLQENISAIIFQGVFGDDATKAVARWIIWEAAQTLGIKPASIHELYMARGRGEAPLNFTVPAMNLRMLAYDSARAVFRAARKLDAGAFIFEIARSEISYTDQRPSEYVSAVLAAAIKEGYRGPVFIQGDHFQASAKKFKQDPDSEINAIKELIEEAITAGFYNIDIDTSTLVDISRPDLDEQQKLNYELCAEFTRFIREKQPAGVTISVGGEIGEVGERNSTEEDLEAFMKGFNRVKGEVEGVSKLSIQTGTHHGGVVLPDGTLAQVAIDFDVLKRLGELARKKYGLGGVVQHGASTLPDSAFHKFVEVQTCEVHLATAFQNMIIEHKAVPESLRQEMYEWLKANVASERKPTDTEAQFIYKTRKKAVGPFKKQFWTLPEESLKAIGEDLEKQFTFLFEQLNIKGTKAVVEKFIKAPEIHHAEPLAVKAGKKESTEGLAD
;
A
#
# COMPACT_ATOMS: atom_id res chain seq x y z
N MET A 1 -2.41 25.97 16.98
CA MET A 1 -1.53 26.00 15.76
C MET A 1 -0.50 27.08 15.92
N SER A 2 0.77 26.86 15.58
CA SER A 2 1.77 27.93 15.57
C SER A 2 1.58 28.77 14.32
N GLU A 3 1.11 30.00 14.50
CA GLU A 3 0.90 30.96 13.40
C GLU A 3 2.22 31.17 12.60
N THR A 4 3.33 31.19 13.28
CA THR A 4 4.68 31.28 12.67
C THR A 4 4.93 30.12 11.68
N LYS A 5 4.66 28.87 12.06
CA LYS A 5 4.86 27.71 11.18
C LYS A 5 3.91 27.73 9.98
N MET A 6 2.68 28.18 10.17
CA MET A 6 1.74 28.37 9.08
C MET A 6 2.30 29.37 8.06
N GLN A 7 2.79 30.53 8.52
CA GLN A 7 3.35 31.54 7.63
C GLN A 7 4.63 31.04 6.91
N GLU A 8 5.48 30.29 7.59
CA GLU A 8 6.67 29.68 6.98
C GLU A 8 6.28 28.76 5.81
N ILE A 9 5.31 27.86 6.01
CA ILE A 9 4.88 26.91 4.95
C ILE A 9 4.12 27.64 3.82
N LEU A 10 3.24 28.61 4.16
CA LEU A 10 2.55 29.41 3.15
C LEU A 10 3.53 30.23 2.30
N GLY A 11 4.66 30.68 2.89
CA GLY A 11 5.72 31.35 2.16
C GLY A 11 6.35 30.49 1.05
N LEU A 12 6.40 29.17 1.24
CA LEU A 12 6.97 28.25 0.24
C LEU A 12 6.13 28.18 -1.03
N VAL A 13 4.82 28.41 -0.94
CA VAL A 13 3.88 28.35 -2.09
C VAL A 13 3.58 29.70 -2.72
N LYS A 14 4.29 30.75 -2.32
CA LYS A 14 4.27 32.07 -3.00
C LYS A 14 2.87 32.64 -3.23
N GLY A 15 1.97 32.46 -2.26
CA GLY A 15 0.59 32.94 -2.37
C GLY A 15 -0.36 32.06 -3.18
N ALA A 16 0.08 30.87 -3.60
CA ALA A 16 -0.75 29.92 -4.35
C ALA A 16 -1.93 29.38 -3.56
N VAL A 17 -1.85 29.42 -2.22
CA VAL A 17 -2.93 29.00 -1.32
C VAL A 17 -3.19 30.08 -0.26
N GLN A 18 -4.44 30.15 0.19
CA GLN A 18 -4.90 30.98 1.29
C GLN A 18 -5.61 30.12 2.32
N VAL A 19 -5.42 30.42 3.60
CA VAL A 19 -6.14 29.76 4.70
C VAL A 19 -7.30 30.66 5.09
N GLU A 20 -8.52 30.15 4.97
CA GLU A 20 -9.77 30.82 5.32
C GLU A 20 -10.48 30.00 6.42
N GLY A 21 -10.22 30.36 7.69
CA GLY A 21 -10.70 29.59 8.84
C GLY A 21 -10.04 28.20 8.89
N GLU A 22 -10.84 27.16 8.81
CA GLU A 22 -10.42 25.75 8.84
C GLU A 22 -10.25 25.16 7.43
N ARG A 23 -10.09 25.97 6.40
CA ARG A 23 -10.03 25.57 4.99
C ARG A 23 -8.82 26.15 4.28
N VAL A 24 -8.38 25.44 3.27
CA VAL A 24 -7.37 25.93 2.33
C VAL A 24 -8.05 26.18 0.99
N LYS A 25 -7.90 27.40 0.48
CA LYS A 25 -8.32 27.79 -0.86
C LYS A 25 -7.10 27.80 -1.78
N VAL A 26 -7.18 27.12 -2.90
CA VAL A 26 -6.16 27.19 -3.95
C VAL A 26 -6.48 28.40 -4.82
N VAL A 27 -5.58 29.38 -4.83
CA VAL A 27 -5.73 30.64 -5.58
C VAL A 27 -5.06 30.53 -6.94
N ASP A 28 -3.89 29.88 -7.00
CA ASP A 28 -3.15 29.63 -8.22
C ASP A 28 -2.61 28.20 -8.23
N GLU A 29 -3.31 27.34 -8.96
CA GLU A 29 -2.96 25.92 -9.05
C GLU A 29 -1.58 25.70 -9.71
N LYS A 30 -1.23 26.49 -10.71
CA LYS A 30 0.04 26.35 -11.41
C LYS A 30 1.22 26.65 -10.49
N VAL A 31 1.13 27.75 -9.75
CA VAL A 31 2.14 28.13 -8.76
C VAL A 31 2.21 27.08 -7.63
N LEU A 32 1.05 26.52 -7.20
CA LEU A 32 1.04 25.42 -6.22
C LEU A 32 1.77 24.19 -6.78
N GLN A 33 1.47 23.76 -7.98
CA GLN A 33 2.13 22.62 -8.65
C GLN A 33 3.64 22.82 -8.77
N GLU A 34 4.09 24.02 -9.10
CA GLU A 34 5.52 24.33 -9.19
C GLU A 34 6.23 24.19 -7.84
N ASN A 35 5.58 24.56 -6.74
CA ASN A 35 6.20 24.67 -5.42
C ASN A 35 5.83 23.56 -4.41
N ILE A 36 4.89 22.67 -4.72
CA ILE A 36 4.40 21.63 -3.79
C ILE A 36 5.51 20.70 -3.29
N SER A 37 6.57 20.49 -4.08
CA SER A 37 7.74 19.68 -3.68
C SER A 37 8.43 20.24 -2.44
N ALA A 38 8.46 21.56 -2.27
CA ALA A 38 9.03 22.18 -1.08
C ALA A 38 8.15 21.93 0.15
N ILE A 39 6.81 21.95 0.00
CA ILE A 39 5.91 21.67 1.12
C ILE A 39 6.02 20.21 1.56
N ILE A 40 5.97 19.25 0.62
CA ILE A 40 6.05 17.83 0.99
C ILE A 40 7.41 17.51 1.61
N PHE A 41 8.49 18.15 1.18
CA PHE A 41 9.79 18.01 1.82
C PHE A 41 9.74 18.40 3.30
N GLN A 42 9.06 19.50 3.64
CA GLN A 42 8.82 19.90 5.03
C GLN A 42 7.88 18.94 5.74
N GLY A 43 6.89 18.39 5.04
CA GLY A 43 5.98 17.36 5.55
C GLY A 43 6.67 16.05 5.93
N VAL A 44 7.86 15.79 5.37
CA VAL A 44 8.66 14.58 5.65
C VAL A 44 9.82 14.86 6.62
N PHE A 45 10.55 15.96 6.44
CA PHE A 45 11.82 16.21 7.13
C PHE A 45 11.82 17.41 8.09
N GLY A 46 10.73 18.17 8.18
CA GLY A 46 10.57 19.26 9.14
C GLY A 46 10.48 18.77 10.61
N ASP A 47 10.44 19.71 11.55
CA ASP A 47 10.01 19.37 12.92
C ASP A 47 8.52 18.97 12.96
N ASP A 48 8.06 18.41 14.08
CA ASP A 48 6.70 17.85 14.16
C ASP A 48 5.62 18.92 13.91
N ALA A 49 5.81 20.15 14.36
CA ALA A 49 4.87 21.24 14.09
C ALA A 49 4.85 21.63 12.60
N THR A 50 6.02 21.68 11.97
CA THR A 50 6.17 21.94 10.54
C THR A 50 5.55 20.83 9.70
N LYS A 51 5.82 19.55 10.06
CA LYS A 51 5.20 18.38 9.41
C LYS A 51 3.69 18.45 9.47
N ALA A 52 3.13 18.71 10.66
CA ALA A 52 1.68 18.76 10.85
C ALA A 52 1.03 19.81 9.93
N VAL A 53 1.58 21.03 9.90
CA VAL A 53 1.05 22.12 9.06
C VAL A 53 1.22 21.80 7.57
N ALA A 54 2.38 21.32 7.13
CA ALA A 54 2.64 21.01 5.73
C ALA A 54 1.69 19.92 5.23
N ARG A 55 1.48 18.86 6.01
CA ARG A 55 0.57 17.75 5.68
C ARG A 55 -0.88 18.21 5.63
N TRP A 56 -1.29 19.08 6.55
CA TRP A 56 -2.63 19.66 6.56
C TRP A 56 -2.89 20.52 5.33
N ILE A 57 -1.96 21.40 4.94
CA ILE A 57 -2.07 22.21 3.73
C ILE A 57 -2.20 21.32 2.47
N ILE A 58 -1.40 20.26 2.38
CA ILE A 58 -1.47 19.30 1.26
C ILE A 58 -2.85 18.64 1.22
N TRP A 59 -3.35 18.15 2.37
CA TRP A 59 -4.65 17.51 2.47
C TRP A 59 -5.77 18.44 2.04
N GLU A 60 -5.87 19.61 2.62
CA GLU A 60 -6.94 20.56 2.33
C GLU A 60 -6.87 21.09 0.88
N ALA A 61 -5.67 21.36 0.35
CA ALA A 61 -5.50 21.73 -1.05
C ALA A 61 -5.94 20.60 -1.99
N ALA A 62 -5.65 19.34 -1.66
CA ALA A 62 -6.10 18.19 -2.43
C ALA A 62 -7.63 18.10 -2.45
N GLN A 63 -8.31 18.25 -1.29
CA GLN A 63 -9.78 18.29 -1.22
C GLN A 63 -10.36 19.38 -2.13
N THR A 64 -9.83 20.60 -2.04
CA THR A 64 -10.25 21.75 -2.86
C THR A 64 -10.07 21.47 -4.37
N LEU A 65 -9.04 20.75 -4.74
CA LEU A 65 -8.75 20.39 -6.14
C LEU A 65 -9.50 19.13 -6.61
N GLY A 66 -10.37 18.54 -5.80
CA GLY A 66 -11.10 17.32 -6.14
C GLY A 66 -10.22 16.07 -6.20
N ILE A 67 -9.09 16.06 -5.48
CA ILE A 67 -8.20 14.91 -5.28
C ILE A 67 -8.53 14.36 -3.90
N LYS A 68 -9.23 13.21 -3.85
CA LYS A 68 -9.84 12.74 -2.60
C LYS A 68 -9.45 11.31 -2.30
N PRO A 69 -8.88 11.01 -1.12
CA PRO A 69 -8.78 9.64 -0.65
C PRO A 69 -10.14 8.94 -0.71
N ALA A 70 -10.18 7.71 -1.18
CA ALA A 70 -11.41 6.98 -1.41
C ALA A 70 -11.27 5.49 -1.13
N SER A 71 -12.40 4.83 -0.90
CA SER A 71 -12.50 3.38 -0.84
C SER A 71 -12.83 2.79 -2.21
N ILE A 72 -12.17 1.69 -2.58
CA ILE A 72 -12.49 0.92 -3.78
C ILE A 72 -13.63 -0.08 -3.55
N HIS A 73 -14.18 -0.17 -2.33
CA HIS A 73 -15.16 -1.15 -1.90
C HIS A 73 -16.30 -1.34 -2.91
N GLU A 74 -16.98 -0.26 -3.29
CA GLU A 74 -18.16 -0.34 -4.17
C GLU A 74 -17.84 -0.87 -5.56
N LEU A 75 -16.64 -0.61 -6.09
CA LEU A 75 -16.21 -1.20 -7.36
C LEU A 75 -16.04 -2.71 -7.23
N TYR A 76 -15.47 -3.18 -6.11
CA TYR A 76 -15.29 -4.61 -5.87
C TYR A 76 -16.62 -5.32 -5.64
N MET A 77 -17.50 -4.74 -4.85
CA MET A 77 -18.86 -5.30 -4.66
C MET A 77 -19.66 -5.31 -5.97
N ALA A 78 -19.51 -4.28 -6.82
CA ALA A 78 -20.12 -4.27 -8.15
C ALA A 78 -19.55 -5.37 -9.07
N ARG A 79 -18.26 -5.71 -8.95
CA ARG A 79 -17.69 -6.89 -9.64
C ARG A 79 -18.32 -8.19 -9.15
N GLY A 80 -18.49 -8.35 -7.84
CA GLY A 80 -19.16 -9.49 -7.24
C GLY A 80 -20.61 -9.67 -7.71
N ARG A 81 -21.34 -8.57 -7.90
CA ARG A 81 -22.70 -8.55 -8.42
C ARG A 81 -22.80 -8.67 -9.95
N GLY A 82 -21.67 -8.66 -10.67
CA GLY A 82 -21.66 -8.69 -12.14
C GLY A 82 -22.04 -7.36 -12.81
N GLU A 83 -22.01 -6.25 -12.10
CA GLU A 83 -22.36 -4.89 -12.57
C GLU A 83 -21.15 -4.14 -13.14
N ALA A 84 -19.94 -4.50 -12.68
CA ALA A 84 -18.68 -3.93 -13.16
C ALA A 84 -17.91 -4.94 -14.02
N PRO A 85 -17.09 -4.44 -14.98
CA PRO A 85 -16.28 -5.31 -15.83
C PRO A 85 -15.27 -6.14 -15.04
N LEU A 86 -14.98 -7.35 -15.51
CA LEU A 86 -13.96 -8.26 -14.96
C LEU A 86 -12.68 -8.32 -15.81
N ASN A 87 -12.60 -7.53 -16.88
CA ASN A 87 -11.55 -7.56 -17.88
C ASN A 87 -10.32 -6.68 -17.54
N PHE A 88 -10.14 -6.35 -16.29
CA PHE A 88 -8.94 -5.68 -15.78
C PHE A 88 -8.60 -6.19 -14.37
N THR A 89 -7.33 -6.11 -14.00
CA THR A 89 -6.85 -6.40 -12.64
C THR A 89 -6.28 -5.13 -12.04
N VAL A 90 -6.68 -4.80 -10.80
CA VAL A 90 -6.22 -3.59 -10.11
C VAL A 90 -4.78 -3.77 -9.61
N PRO A 91 -3.80 -2.97 -10.04
CA PRO A 91 -2.48 -2.97 -9.43
C PRO A 91 -2.51 -2.21 -8.10
N ALA A 92 -2.00 -2.85 -7.04
CA ALA A 92 -1.71 -2.24 -5.77
C ALA A 92 -0.19 -2.14 -5.61
N MET A 93 0.34 -0.93 -5.39
CA MET A 93 1.76 -0.63 -5.51
C MET A 93 2.33 -0.12 -4.20
N ASN A 94 3.25 -0.90 -3.60
CA ASN A 94 3.99 -0.50 -2.40
C ASN A 94 5.14 0.45 -2.78
N LEU A 95 4.99 1.73 -2.47
CA LEU A 95 6.02 2.73 -2.74
C LEU A 95 6.94 2.91 -1.53
N ARG A 96 7.87 1.98 -1.35
CA ARG A 96 8.81 1.94 -0.21
C ARG A 96 9.82 3.09 -0.22
N MET A 97 10.23 3.54 -1.40
CA MET A 97 11.27 4.55 -1.60
C MET A 97 10.77 5.70 -2.45
N LEU A 98 11.24 6.92 -2.15
CA LEU A 98 10.88 8.12 -2.92
C LEU A 98 9.38 8.21 -3.14
N ALA A 99 8.56 7.99 -2.09
CA ALA A 99 7.11 7.84 -2.24
C ALA A 99 6.47 8.98 -3.05
N TYR A 100 6.93 10.22 -2.87
CA TYR A 100 6.47 11.36 -3.65
C TYR A 100 6.82 11.26 -5.14
N ASP A 101 8.11 11.01 -5.49
CA ASP A 101 8.53 10.93 -6.89
C ASP A 101 8.03 9.68 -7.58
N SER A 102 7.96 8.55 -6.86
CA SER A 102 7.36 7.31 -7.35
C SER A 102 5.86 7.49 -7.63
N ALA A 103 5.11 8.12 -6.71
CA ALA A 103 3.70 8.41 -6.92
C ALA A 103 3.47 9.39 -8.10
N ARG A 104 4.36 10.35 -8.31
CA ARG A 104 4.33 11.21 -9.50
C ARG A 104 4.42 10.40 -10.78
N ALA A 105 5.34 9.42 -10.83
CA ALA A 105 5.47 8.53 -12.00
C ALA A 105 4.18 7.70 -12.23
N VAL A 106 3.56 7.19 -11.15
CA VAL A 106 2.24 6.52 -11.23
C VAL A 106 1.18 7.45 -11.81
N PHE A 107 1.05 8.67 -11.30
CA PHE A 107 0.03 9.61 -11.80
C PHE A 107 0.26 10.05 -13.25
N ARG A 108 1.51 10.19 -13.69
CA ARG A 108 1.81 10.47 -15.12
C ARG A 108 1.37 9.30 -16.00
N ALA A 109 1.69 8.05 -15.62
CA ALA A 109 1.23 6.86 -16.33
C ALA A 109 -0.31 6.77 -16.36
N ALA A 110 -0.97 7.01 -15.21
CA ALA A 110 -2.42 6.97 -15.09
C ALA A 110 -3.10 8.02 -15.99
N ARG A 111 -2.62 9.24 -15.99
CA ARG A 111 -3.16 10.31 -16.85
C ARG A 111 -2.98 10.01 -18.34
N LYS A 112 -1.82 9.51 -18.74
CA LYS A 112 -1.53 9.10 -20.11
C LYS A 112 -2.47 8.02 -20.63
N LEU A 113 -2.90 7.11 -19.75
CA LEU A 113 -3.74 5.96 -20.10
C LEU A 113 -5.21 6.14 -19.73
N ASP A 114 -5.62 7.27 -19.17
CA ASP A 114 -6.96 7.49 -18.60
C ASP A 114 -7.33 6.38 -17.60
N ALA A 115 -6.37 5.97 -16.78
CA ALA A 115 -6.51 4.93 -15.78
C ALA A 115 -7.01 5.52 -14.45
N GLY A 116 -7.94 4.82 -13.79
CA GLY A 116 -8.47 5.19 -12.47
C GLY A 116 -8.40 4.05 -11.45
N ALA A 117 -8.36 2.80 -11.91
CA ALA A 117 -8.38 1.63 -11.05
C ALA A 117 -6.96 1.17 -10.66
N PHE A 118 -6.32 1.89 -9.76
CA PHE A 118 -5.01 1.57 -9.19
C PHE A 118 -4.92 2.03 -7.74
N ILE A 119 -4.10 1.37 -6.94
CA ILE A 119 -3.98 1.56 -5.50
C ILE A 119 -2.53 1.87 -5.13
N PHE A 120 -2.33 2.83 -4.23
CA PHE A 120 -1.08 3.06 -3.51
C PHE A 120 -1.14 2.31 -2.18
N GLU A 121 -0.12 1.57 -1.83
CA GLU A 121 -0.15 0.82 -0.58
C GLU A 121 1.16 0.81 0.17
N ILE A 122 1.09 0.47 1.45
CA ILE A 122 2.23 0.26 2.33
C ILE A 122 1.86 -0.75 3.41
N ALA A 123 2.74 -1.74 3.65
CA ALA A 123 2.52 -2.77 4.64
C ALA A 123 2.91 -2.33 6.06
N ARG A 124 2.37 -3.02 7.08
CA ARG A 124 2.74 -2.78 8.49
C ARG A 124 4.26 -2.82 8.71
N SER A 125 4.93 -3.82 8.15
CA SER A 125 6.39 -3.94 8.21
C SER A 125 7.09 -2.78 7.53
N GLU A 126 6.61 -2.39 6.35
CA GLU A 126 7.16 -1.32 5.53
C GLU A 126 7.04 0.05 6.20
N ILE A 127 5.91 0.35 6.82
CA ILE A 127 5.71 1.56 7.65
C ILE A 127 6.85 1.71 8.66
N SER A 128 7.28 0.59 9.27
CA SER A 128 8.33 0.59 10.28
C SER A 128 9.72 0.79 9.69
N TYR A 129 10.16 -0.04 8.73
CA TYR A 129 11.54 0.02 8.26
C TYR A 129 11.82 1.14 7.24
N THR A 130 10.80 1.68 6.59
CA THR A 130 10.94 2.85 5.72
C THR A 130 10.79 4.17 6.46
N ASP A 131 10.35 4.12 7.73
CA ASP A 131 10.01 5.29 8.54
C ASP A 131 8.96 6.19 7.83
N GLN A 132 7.95 5.56 7.21
CA GLN A 132 6.84 6.24 6.52
C GLN A 132 5.53 5.98 7.23
N ARG A 133 5.21 6.80 8.26
CA ARG A 133 3.92 6.69 8.96
C ARG A 133 2.75 7.03 8.01
N PRO A 134 1.52 6.53 8.27
CA PRO A 134 0.36 6.73 7.40
C PRO A 134 0.14 8.17 6.94
N SER A 135 0.20 9.15 7.84
CA SER A 135 -0.01 10.58 7.48
C SER A 135 1.06 11.14 6.54
N GLU A 136 2.31 10.64 6.63
CA GLU A 136 3.38 11.00 5.70
C GLU A 136 3.14 10.40 4.31
N TYR A 137 2.81 9.11 4.28
CA TYR A 137 2.56 8.40 3.04
C TYR A 137 1.42 9.03 2.25
N VAL A 138 0.28 9.28 2.90
CA VAL A 138 -0.86 9.98 2.28
C VAL A 138 -0.45 11.35 1.75
N SER A 139 0.29 12.13 2.54
CA SER A 139 0.73 13.46 2.13
C SER A 139 1.64 13.41 0.91
N ALA A 140 2.55 12.43 0.83
CA ALA A 140 3.42 12.23 -0.33
C ALA A 140 2.62 11.89 -1.59
N VAL A 141 1.63 11.00 -1.48
CA VAL A 141 0.75 10.61 -2.59
C VAL A 141 -0.12 11.79 -3.04
N LEU A 142 -0.76 12.52 -2.11
CA LEU A 142 -1.61 13.67 -2.46
C LEU A 142 -0.80 14.84 -3.05
N ALA A 143 0.39 15.12 -2.53
CA ALA A 143 1.29 16.12 -3.10
C ALA A 143 1.72 15.75 -4.53
N ALA A 144 1.97 14.47 -4.79
CA ALA A 144 2.26 13.96 -6.13
C ALA A 144 1.07 14.13 -7.08
N ALA A 145 -0.15 13.83 -6.61
CA ALA A 145 -1.37 14.03 -7.39
C ALA A 145 -1.57 15.51 -7.76
N ILE A 146 -1.36 16.43 -6.79
CA ILE A 146 -1.39 17.88 -7.05
C ILE A 146 -0.34 18.26 -8.10
N LYS A 147 0.91 17.81 -7.89
CA LYS A 147 2.04 18.12 -8.79
C LYS A 147 1.75 17.74 -10.23
N GLU A 148 1.20 16.55 -10.43
CA GLU A 148 0.92 16.02 -11.77
C GLU A 148 -0.48 16.39 -12.29
N GLY A 149 -1.25 17.22 -11.56
CA GLY A 149 -2.58 17.68 -12.00
C GLY A 149 -3.61 16.56 -12.13
N TYR A 150 -3.50 15.50 -11.31
CA TYR A 150 -4.50 14.43 -11.24
C TYR A 150 -5.81 14.95 -10.64
N ARG A 151 -6.92 14.34 -10.99
CA ARG A 151 -8.26 14.62 -10.43
C ARG A 151 -9.03 13.32 -10.25
N GLY A 152 -9.72 13.22 -9.12
CA GLY A 152 -10.59 12.11 -8.82
C GLY A 152 -10.20 11.34 -7.56
N PRO A 153 -10.77 10.15 -7.38
CA PRO A 153 -10.47 9.28 -6.25
C PRO A 153 -9.01 8.84 -6.22
N VAL A 154 -8.43 8.78 -5.02
CA VAL A 154 -7.08 8.25 -4.77
C VAL A 154 -7.25 7.10 -3.78
N PHE A 155 -6.96 5.88 -4.22
CA PHE A 155 -7.04 4.71 -3.37
C PHE A 155 -5.71 4.51 -2.65
N ILE A 156 -5.75 4.56 -1.31
CA ILE A 156 -4.60 4.31 -0.45
C ILE A 156 -4.94 3.15 0.48
N GLN A 157 -4.06 2.15 0.55
CA GLN A 157 -4.29 0.87 1.21
C GLN A 157 -3.24 0.56 2.25
N GLY A 158 -3.70 0.06 3.40
CA GLY A 158 -2.85 -0.66 4.34
C GLY A 158 -2.71 -2.11 3.86
N ASP A 159 -1.55 -2.45 3.34
CA ASP A 159 -1.22 -3.80 2.91
C ASP A 159 -0.74 -4.61 4.11
N HIS A 160 -1.12 -5.87 4.22
CA HIS A 160 -0.74 -6.74 5.32
C HIS A 160 -0.73 -6.02 6.70
N PHE A 161 -1.89 -5.53 7.16
CA PHE A 161 -2.03 -5.17 8.57
C PHE A 161 -2.05 -6.48 9.37
N GLN A 162 -0.85 -7.08 9.40
CA GLN A 162 -0.61 -8.46 9.76
C GLN A 162 -0.42 -8.64 11.25
N ALA A 163 -1.01 -9.71 11.80
CA ALA A 163 -0.71 -10.19 13.14
C ALA A 163 0.61 -10.98 13.14
N SER A 164 1.55 -10.62 14.02
CA SER A 164 2.76 -11.41 14.22
C SER A 164 2.45 -12.61 15.10
N ALA A 165 2.54 -13.84 14.56
CA ALA A 165 2.33 -15.05 15.33
C ALA A 165 3.22 -15.15 16.57
N LYS A 166 4.47 -14.65 16.48
CA LYS A 166 5.43 -14.61 17.58
C LYS A 166 4.96 -13.68 18.71
N LYS A 167 4.55 -12.45 18.38
CA LYS A 167 4.06 -11.46 19.36
C LYS A 167 2.72 -11.90 19.94
N PHE A 168 1.81 -12.38 19.11
CA PHE A 168 0.51 -12.89 19.52
C PHE A 168 0.64 -14.05 20.52
N LYS A 169 1.56 -14.98 20.30
CA LYS A 169 1.82 -16.07 21.25
C LYS A 169 2.36 -15.58 22.60
N GLN A 170 3.09 -14.46 22.62
CA GLN A 170 3.63 -13.87 23.86
C GLN A 170 2.58 -13.09 24.63
N ASP A 171 1.83 -12.25 23.94
CA ASP A 171 0.80 -11.36 24.51
C ASP A 171 -0.25 -11.03 23.41
N PRO A 172 -1.33 -11.82 23.32
CA PRO A 172 -2.38 -11.60 22.33
C PRO A 172 -3.00 -10.21 22.38
N ASP A 173 -3.30 -9.72 23.59
CA ASP A 173 -3.97 -8.43 23.76
C ASP A 173 -3.08 -7.27 23.30
N SER A 174 -1.80 -7.32 23.59
CA SER A 174 -0.83 -6.31 23.12
C SER A 174 -0.73 -6.28 21.59
N GLU A 175 -0.71 -7.45 20.94
CA GLU A 175 -0.63 -7.51 19.47
C GLU A 175 -1.92 -7.04 18.81
N ILE A 176 -3.09 -7.43 19.35
CA ILE A 176 -4.40 -6.95 18.87
C ILE A 176 -4.51 -5.43 19.00
N ASN A 177 -4.12 -4.88 20.14
CA ASN A 177 -4.16 -3.43 20.38
C ASN A 177 -3.20 -2.69 19.45
N ALA A 178 -2.00 -3.21 19.19
CA ALA A 178 -1.06 -2.59 18.26
C ALA A 178 -1.62 -2.49 16.82
N ILE A 179 -2.35 -3.53 16.38
CA ILE A 179 -3.01 -3.51 15.07
C ILE A 179 -4.19 -2.51 15.07
N LYS A 180 -5.00 -2.46 16.12
CA LYS A 180 -6.09 -1.48 16.25
C LYS A 180 -5.58 -0.04 16.26
N GLU A 181 -4.48 0.24 16.97
CA GLU A 181 -3.83 1.56 16.95
C GLU A 181 -3.36 1.93 15.53
N LEU A 182 -2.78 0.98 14.80
CA LEU A 182 -2.35 1.22 13.41
C LEU A 182 -3.55 1.45 12.48
N ILE A 183 -4.62 0.65 12.61
CA ILE A 183 -5.86 0.83 11.83
C ILE A 183 -6.44 2.24 12.07
N GLU A 184 -6.55 2.68 13.33
CA GLU A 184 -7.10 3.99 13.66
C GLU A 184 -6.23 5.14 13.13
N GLU A 185 -4.90 5.00 13.24
CA GLU A 185 -3.96 5.96 12.65
C GLU A 185 -4.09 6.03 11.13
N ALA A 186 -4.18 4.89 10.47
CA ALA A 186 -4.31 4.79 9.02
C ALA A 186 -5.62 5.40 8.52
N ILE A 187 -6.75 5.07 9.15
CA ILE A 187 -8.06 5.66 8.82
C ILE A 187 -8.04 7.18 8.99
N THR A 188 -7.50 7.67 10.11
CA THR A 188 -7.36 9.11 10.38
C THR A 188 -6.51 9.80 9.32
N ALA A 189 -5.49 9.12 8.80
CA ALA A 189 -4.63 9.65 7.75
C ALA A 189 -5.25 9.61 6.34
N GLY A 190 -6.32 8.84 6.13
CA GLY A 190 -6.96 8.71 4.81
C GLY A 190 -6.77 7.38 4.10
N PHE A 191 -6.37 6.33 4.83
CA PHE A 191 -6.38 4.95 4.31
C PHE A 191 -7.81 4.43 4.37
N TYR A 192 -8.46 4.34 3.22
CA TYR A 192 -9.83 3.84 3.13
C TYR A 192 -9.91 2.47 2.45
N ASN A 193 -8.79 1.78 2.41
CA ASN A 193 -8.63 0.39 2.02
C ASN A 193 -7.66 -0.26 2.99
N ILE A 194 -8.00 -1.40 3.60
CA ILE A 194 -7.17 -2.05 4.63
C ILE A 194 -7.26 -3.56 4.44
N ASP A 195 -6.12 -4.20 4.24
CA ASP A 195 -5.99 -5.65 4.18
C ASP A 195 -5.56 -6.19 5.52
N ILE A 196 -6.48 -6.90 6.16
CA ILE A 196 -6.24 -7.57 7.45
C ILE A 196 -5.62 -8.93 7.17
N ASP A 197 -4.44 -9.12 7.71
CA ASP A 197 -3.72 -10.38 7.60
C ASP A 197 -3.51 -11.02 8.97
N THR A 198 -4.42 -11.92 9.32
CA THR A 198 -4.35 -12.77 10.50
C THR A 198 -4.02 -14.23 10.14
N SER A 199 -3.64 -14.46 8.89
CA SER A 199 -3.34 -15.78 8.34
C SER A 199 -2.14 -16.48 8.99
N THR A 200 -1.21 -15.71 9.57
CA THR A 200 -0.09 -16.26 10.37
C THR A 200 -0.54 -17.06 11.59
N LEU A 201 -1.81 -16.92 11.99
CA LEU A 201 -2.41 -17.62 13.13
C LEU A 201 -3.19 -18.88 12.73
N VAL A 202 -3.18 -19.25 11.45
CA VAL A 202 -3.76 -20.52 10.98
C VAL A 202 -3.02 -21.68 11.63
N ASP A 203 -3.76 -22.62 12.24
CA ASP A 203 -3.20 -23.81 12.89
C ASP A 203 -3.42 -25.07 12.07
N ILE A 204 -2.50 -25.33 11.15
CA ILE A 204 -2.54 -26.51 10.25
C ILE A 204 -2.42 -27.86 10.99
N SER A 205 -2.12 -27.89 12.30
CA SER A 205 -2.10 -29.11 13.08
C SER A 205 -3.50 -29.64 13.42
N ARG A 206 -4.53 -28.80 13.26
CA ARG A 206 -5.92 -29.20 13.48
C ARG A 206 -6.44 -30.08 12.36
N PRO A 207 -7.28 -31.07 12.67
CA PRO A 207 -7.80 -31.98 11.66
C PRO A 207 -8.90 -31.35 10.77
N ASP A 208 -9.60 -30.37 11.26
CA ASP A 208 -10.75 -29.72 10.62
C ASP A 208 -10.38 -28.31 10.15
N LEU A 209 -10.76 -27.95 8.92
CA LEU A 209 -10.40 -26.66 8.31
C LEU A 209 -11.05 -25.46 9.03
N ASP A 210 -12.25 -25.62 9.61
CA ASP A 210 -12.88 -24.56 10.40
C ASP A 210 -12.02 -24.27 11.65
N GLU A 211 -11.53 -25.32 12.33
CA GLU A 211 -10.63 -25.18 13.46
C GLU A 211 -9.25 -24.62 13.06
N GLN A 212 -8.71 -25.01 11.89
CA GLN A 212 -7.45 -24.45 11.37
C GLN A 212 -7.56 -22.94 11.16
N GLN A 213 -8.65 -22.47 10.56
CA GLN A 213 -8.88 -21.07 10.19
C GLN A 213 -9.48 -20.24 11.33
N LYS A 214 -9.79 -20.83 12.48
CA LYS A 214 -10.60 -20.18 13.52
C LYS A 214 -10.04 -18.86 13.99
N LEU A 215 -8.80 -18.80 14.45
CA LEU A 215 -8.18 -17.54 14.90
C LEU A 215 -8.08 -16.52 13.75
N ASN A 216 -7.80 -16.98 12.55
CA ASN A 216 -7.73 -16.13 11.38
C ASN A 216 -9.07 -15.41 11.13
N TYR A 217 -10.18 -16.13 10.95
CA TYR A 217 -11.44 -15.48 10.65
C TYR A 217 -12.06 -14.74 11.84
N GLU A 218 -11.84 -15.19 13.10
CA GLU A 218 -12.32 -14.49 14.30
C GLU A 218 -11.68 -13.11 14.45
N LEU A 219 -10.36 -13.03 14.32
CA LEU A 219 -9.63 -11.76 14.42
C LEU A 219 -9.86 -10.86 13.19
N CYS A 220 -9.91 -11.44 11.99
CA CYS A 220 -10.28 -10.67 10.79
C CYS A 220 -11.66 -10.02 10.97
N ALA A 221 -12.64 -10.75 11.53
CA ALA A 221 -13.96 -10.22 11.83
C ALA A 221 -13.93 -9.16 12.95
N GLU A 222 -13.11 -9.32 13.98
CA GLU A 222 -12.93 -8.33 15.02
C GLU A 222 -12.37 -7.02 14.49
N PHE A 223 -11.31 -7.07 13.69
CA PHE A 223 -10.72 -5.89 13.08
C PHE A 223 -11.66 -5.27 12.03
N THR A 224 -12.43 -6.08 11.29
CA THR A 224 -13.47 -5.56 10.39
C THR A 224 -14.52 -4.75 11.16
N ARG A 225 -15.04 -5.25 12.28
CA ARG A 225 -15.97 -4.49 13.12
C ARG A 225 -15.35 -3.19 13.63
N PHE A 226 -14.09 -3.23 14.05
CA PHE A 226 -13.36 -2.05 14.50
C PHE A 226 -13.20 -1.02 13.38
N ILE A 227 -12.86 -1.45 12.17
CA ILE A 227 -12.80 -0.56 10.99
C ILE A 227 -14.16 0.07 10.73
N ARG A 228 -15.27 -0.69 10.79
CA ARG A 228 -16.63 -0.16 10.59
C ARG A 228 -17.01 0.87 11.64
N GLU A 229 -16.55 0.71 12.88
CA GLU A 229 -16.74 1.70 13.96
C GLU A 229 -15.96 3.00 13.70
N LYS A 230 -14.74 2.90 13.16
CA LYS A 230 -13.81 4.02 12.98
C LYS A 230 -13.92 4.73 11.63
N GLN A 231 -14.55 4.12 10.62
CA GLN A 231 -14.63 4.68 9.27
C GLN A 231 -15.39 6.01 9.24
N PRO A 232 -14.96 6.97 8.40
CA PRO A 232 -15.65 8.24 8.26
C PRO A 232 -17.08 8.09 7.72
N ALA A 233 -17.94 9.02 8.06
CA ALA A 233 -19.30 9.06 7.51
C ALA A 233 -19.27 9.11 5.98
N GLY A 234 -20.10 8.27 5.34
CA GLY A 234 -20.19 8.17 3.87
C GLY A 234 -19.06 7.39 3.20
N VAL A 235 -18.16 6.77 3.98
CA VAL A 235 -17.11 5.87 3.47
C VAL A 235 -17.37 4.46 4.00
N THR A 236 -17.52 3.48 3.11
CA THR A 236 -17.40 2.06 3.45
C THR A 236 -15.98 1.63 3.10
N ILE A 237 -15.11 1.48 4.10
CA ILE A 237 -13.71 1.10 3.87
C ILE A 237 -13.65 -0.29 3.23
N SER A 238 -12.89 -0.44 2.15
CA SER A 238 -12.59 -1.75 1.57
C SER A 238 -11.73 -2.54 2.54
N VAL A 239 -12.22 -3.71 2.96
CA VAL A 239 -11.46 -4.63 3.81
C VAL A 239 -11.10 -5.86 2.99
N GLY A 240 -9.84 -6.21 2.96
CA GLY A 240 -9.36 -7.50 2.48
C GLY A 240 -9.14 -8.47 3.64
N GLY A 241 -9.36 -9.75 3.41
CA GLY A 241 -8.93 -10.82 4.29
C GLY A 241 -7.89 -11.69 3.61
N GLU A 242 -7.24 -12.57 4.36
CA GLU A 242 -6.24 -13.48 3.83
C GLU A 242 -6.41 -14.89 4.37
N ILE A 243 -6.40 -15.89 3.48
CA ILE A 243 -6.48 -17.30 3.89
C ILE A 243 -5.13 -17.78 4.45
N GLY A 244 -4.03 -17.26 3.90
CA GLY A 244 -2.68 -17.52 4.31
C GLY A 244 -2.02 -18.77 3.75
N GLU A 245 -0.81 -19.00 4.21
CA GLU A 245 -0.03 -20.18 3.90
C GLU A 245 -0.60 -21.39 4.65
N VAL A 246 -1.18 -22.30 3.92
CA VAL A 246 -1.79 -23.52 4.46
C VAL A 246 -0.87 -24.72 4.26
N GLY A 247 0.27 -24.72 4.96
CA GLY A 247 1.24 -25.82 4.92
C GLY A 247 2.05 -25.91 3.63
N GLU A 248 2.57 -24.79 3.16
CA GLU A 248 3.41 -24.69 1.93
C GLU A 248 2.72 -25.18 0.65
N ARG A 249 1.39 -25.21 0.64
CA ARG A 249 0.57 -25.57 -0.51
C ARG A 249 -0.26 -24.40 -1.01
N ASN A 250 -0.75 -24.50 -2.24
CA ASN A 250 -1.73 -23.55 -2.78
C ASN A 250 -3.05 -23.62 -1.99
N SER A 251 -3.74 -22.48 -1.89
CA SER A 251 -5.07 -22.43 -1.31
C SER A 251 -6.06 -23.26 -2.13
N THR A 252 -7.04 -23.85 -1.46
CA THR A 252 -8.12 -24.63 -2.07
C THR A 252 -9.48 -23.95 -1.90
N GLU A 253 -10.49 -24.43 -2.62
CA GLU A 253 -11.87 -23.98 -2.44
C GLU A 253 -12.38 -24.22 -1.02
N GLU A 254 -11.97 -25.33 -0.40
CA GLU A 254 -12.34 -25.71 0.96
C GLU A 254 -11.73 -24.74 1.98
N ASP A 255 -10.47 -24.29 1.77
CA ASP A 255 -9.84 -23.26 2.62
C ASP A 255 -10.61 -21.94 2.55
N LEU A 256 -10.96 -21.49 1.34
CA LEU A 256 -11.73 -20.27 1.14
C LEU A 256 -13.12 -20.40 1.80
N GLU A 257 -13.77 -21.54 1.63
CA GLU A 257 -15.10 -21.78 2.23
C GLU A 257 -15.03 -21.82 3.76
N ALA A 258 -14.02 -22.46 4.34
CA ALA A 258 -13.87 -22.53 5.78
C ALA A 258 -13.68 -21.11 6.36
N PHE A 259 -12.78 -20.31 5.76
CA PHE A 259 -12.59 -18.91 6.17
C PHE A 259 -13.89 -18.11 6.04
N MET A 260 -14.53 -18.09 4.88
CA MET A 260 -15.70 -17.26 4.61
C MET A 260 -16.93 -17.66 5.43
N LYS A 261 -17.17 -18.97 5.64
CA LYS A 261 -18.25 -19.45 6.51
C LYS A 261 -18.01 -19.03 7.97
N GLY A 262 -16.79 -19.23 8.46
CA GLY A 262 -16.40 -18.83 9.81
C GLY A 262 -16.52 -17.31 9.99
N PHE A 263 -15.92 -16.53 9.11
CA PHE A 263 -15.98 -15.07 9.11
C PHE A 263 -17.43 -14.55 9.11
N ASN A 264 -18.28 -15.03 8.20
CA ASN A 264 -19.68 -14.60 8.13
C ASN A 264 -20.49 -14.98 9.36
N ARG A 265 -20.16 -16.09 10.04
CA ARG A 265 -20.79 -16.50 11.29
C ARG A 265 -20.49 -15.54 12.44
N VAL A 266 -19.26 -14.94 12.48
CA VAL A 266 -18.79 -14.16 13.62
C VAL A 266 -18.67 -12.65 13.37
N LYS A 267 -18.75 -12.18 12.12
CA LYS A 267 -18.66 -10.75 11.81
C LYS A 267 -19.84 -9.90 12.31
N GLY A 268 -20.98 -10.54 12.62
CA GLY A 268 -22.24 -9.87 12.94
C GLY A 268 -22.89 -9.23 11.69
N GLU A 269 -23.65 -8.16 11.91
CA GLU A 269 -24.42 -7.48 10.85
C GLU A 269 -23.62 -6.43 10.07
N VAL A 270 -22.32 -6.31 10.33
CA VAL A 270 -21.51 -5.29 9.64
C VAL A 270 -21.15 -5.71 8.22
N GLU A 271 -20.90 -4.73 7.34
CA GLU A 271 -20.37 -4.98 6.01
C GLU A 271 -19.02 -5.70 6.10
N GLY A 272 -18.89 -6.81 5.38
CA GLY A 272 -17.74 -7.71 5.47
C GLY A 272 -16.55 -7.30 4.60
N VAL A 273 -15.74 -8.31 4.25
CA VAL A 273 -14.60 -8.15 3.34
C VAL A 273 -15.10 -8.00 1.90
N SER A 274 -14.34 -7.27 1.07
CA SER A 274 -14.66 -7.05 -0.35
C SER A 274 -13.79 -7.88 -1.30
N LYS A 275 -12.69 -8.43 -0.80
CA LYS A 275 -11.71 -9.26 -1.52
C LYS A 275 -11.02 -10.21 -0.56
N LEU A 276 -10.33 -11.22 -1.11
CA LEU A 276 -9.64 -12.22 -0.30
C LEU A 276 -8.32 -12.62 -0.94
N SER A 277 -7.24 -12.50 -0.19
CA SER A 277 -5.90 -12.93 -0.62
C SER A 277 -5.73 -14.44 -0.47
N ILE A 278 -5.05 -15.05 -1.44
CA ILE A 278 -4.83 -16.50 -1.51
C ILE A 278 -3.39 -16.84 -1.84
N GLN A 279 -2.96 -18.05 -1.48
CA GLN A 279 -1.64 -18.58 -1.83
C GLN A 279 -1.69 -19.36 -3.14
N THR A 280 -0.75 -19.05 -4.05
CA THR A 280 -0.65 -19.68 -5.38
C THR A 280 0.76 -20.15 -5.73
N GLY A 281 1.61 -20.34 -4.73
CA GLY A 281 3.00 -20.80 -4.89
C GLY A 281 4.06 -19.69 -4.97
N THR A 282 3.69 -18.44 -4.67
CA THR A 282 4.66 -17.33 -4.63
C THR A 282 5.28 -17.15 -3.25
N HIS A 283 6.48 -16.56 -3.21
CA HIS A 283 7.13 -16.07 -2.00
C HIS A 283 7.38 -14.57 -2.13
N HIS A 284 7.16 -13.81 -1.07
CA HIS A 284 7.43 -12.38 -1.02
C HIS A 284 8.92 -12.10 -1.27
N GLY A 285 9.23 -11.13 -2.13
CA GLY A 285 10.60 -10.79 -2.52
C GLY A 285 11.31 -11.80 -3.44
N GLY A 286 10.67 -12.94 -3.76
CA GLY A 286 11.23 -14.00 -4.59
C GLY A 286 12.30 -14.85 -3.88
N VAL A 287 12.77 -15.91 -4.53
CA VAL A 287 13.84 -16.76 -4.03
C VAL A 287 15.18 -16.27 -4.59
N VAL A 288 16.06 -15.81 -3.71
CA VAL A 288 17.36 -15.24 -4.08
C VAL A 288 18.40 -16.35 -4.28
N LEU A 289 18.97 -16.43 -5.48
CA LEU A 289 20.04 -17.36 -5.83
C LEU A 289 21.40 -16.94 -5.22
N PRO A 290 22.40 -17.85 -5.16
CA PRO A 290 23.71 -17.54 -4.56
C PRO A 290 24.46 -16.35 -5.18
N ASP A 291 24.19 -16.03 -6.44
CA ASP A 291 24.75 -14.88 -7.15
C ASP A 291 23.99 -13.58 -6.92
N GLY A 292 22.90 -13.60 -6.13
CA GLY A 292 22.06 -12.45 -5.84
C GLY A 292 20.94 -12.22 -6.86
N THR A 293 20.84 -13.03 -7.91
CA THR A 293 19.72 -13.00 -8.86
C THR A 293 18.49 -13.71 -8.31
N LEU A 294 17.33 -13.52 -8.95
CA LEU A 294 16.08 -14.14 -8.53
C LEU A 294 15.78 -15.41 -9.32
N ALA A 295 15.36 -16.45 -8.61
CA ALA A 295 14.80 -17.64 -9.23
C ALA A 295 13.47 -17.29 -9.91
N GLN A 296 13.16 -17.99 -11.00
CA GLN A 296 11.83 -17.85 -11.62
C GLN A 296 10.77 -18.42 -10.68
N VAL A 297 9.73 -17.61 -10.44
CA VAL A 297 8.56 -17.98 -9.66
C VAL A 297 7.44 -18.37 -10.62
N ALA A 298 6.76 -19.48 -10.33
CA ALA A 298 5.59 -19.90 -11.08
C ALA A 298 4.33 -19.68 -10.22
N ILE A 299 3.36 -18.92 -10.79
CA ILE A 299 2.03 -18.78 -10.21
C ILE A 299 1.10 -19.82 -10.81
N ASP A 300 0.26 -20.41 -9.96
CA ASP A 300 -0.84 -21.25 -10.39
C ASP A 300 -2.06 -20.38 -10.75
N PHE A 301 -2.17 -20.02 -12.02
CA PHE A 301 -3.27 -19.20 -12.52
C PHE A 301 -4.62 -19.94 -12.51
N ASP A 302 -4.64 -21.28 -12.52
CA ASP A 302 -5.88 -22.04 -12.41
C ASP A 302 -6.47 -21.92 -11.00
N VAL A 303 -5.64 -21.87 -9.96
CA VAL A 303 -6.08 -21.58 -8.58
C VAL A 303 -6.70 -20.19 -8.50
N LEU A 304 -6.03 -19.16 -9.05
CA LEU A 304 -6.59 -17.80 -9.11
C LEU A 304 -7.97 -17.76 -9.78
N LYS A 305 -8.12 -18.45 -10.90
CA LYS A 305 -9.37 -18.51 -11.65
C LYS A 305 -10.48 -19.15 -10.82
N ARG A 306 -10.27 -20.38 -10.31
CA ARG A 306 -11.28 -21.17 -9.59
C ARG A 306 -11.70 -20.47 -8.30
N LEU A 307 -10.74 -20.02 -7.49
CA LEU A 307 -11.04 -19.33 -6.24
C LEU A 307 -11.64 -17.94 -6.47
N GLY A 308 -11.20 -17.22 -7.52
CA GLY A 308 -11.79 -15.94 -7.91
C GLY A 308 -13.27 -16.09 -8.33
N GLU A 309 -13.59 -17.13 -9.08
CA GLU A 309 -14.97 -17.43 -9.44
C GLU A 309 -15.82 -17.80 -8.21
N LEU A 310 -15.29 -18.63 -7.31
CA LEU A 310 -15.96 -19.02 -6.07
C LEU A 310 -16.24 -17.79 -5.18
N ALA A 311 -15.23 -16.94 -4.99
CA ALA A 311 -15.35 -15.71 -4.20
C ALA A 311 -16.46 -14.79 -4.74
N ARG A 312 -16.52 -14.60 -6.06
CA ARG A 312 -17.56 -13.77 -6.69
C ARG A 312 -18.93 -14.42 -6.64
N LYS A 313 -19.05 -15.64 -7.14
CA LYS A 313 -20.38 -16.27 -7.35
C LYS A 313 -21.08 -16.67 -6.05
N LYS A 314 -20.33 -17.11 -5.03
CA LYS A 314 -20.90 -17.60 -3.77
C LYS A 314 -20.94 -16.55 -2.68
N TYR A 315 -19.94 -15.67 -2.63
CA TYR A 315 -19.75 -14.71 -1.54
C TYR A 315 -19.92 -13.25 -1.96
N GLY A 316 -20.11 -12.97 -3.26
CA GLY A 316 -20.33 -11.62 -3.77
C GLY A 316 -19.10 -10.69 -3.67
N LEU A 317 -17.91 -11.25 -3.45
CA LEU A 317 -16.66 -10.47 -3.36
C LEU A 317 -16.21 -9.97 -4.75
N GLY A 318 -15.32 -9.00 -4.79
CA GLY A 318 -14.69 -8.54 -6.03
C GLY A 318 -13.82 -9.61 -6.72
N GLY A 319 -13.38 -10.59 -5.96
CA GLY A 319 -12.54 -11.71 -6.38
C GLY A 319 -11.42 -11.97 -5.41
N VAL A 320 -10.36 -12.63 -5.92
CA VAL A 320 -9.15 -12.94 -5.14
C VAL A 320 -7.98 -12.03 -5.50
N VAL A 321 -7.04 -11.91 -4.56
CA VAL A 321 -5.86 -11.07 -4.61
C VAL A 321 -4.61 -11.93 -4.68
N GLN A 322 -3.62 -11.50 -5.47
CA GLN A 322 -2.32 -12.13 -5.59
C GLN A 322 -1.21 -11.27 -4.99
N HIS A 323 -0.46 -11.84 -4.05
CA HIS A 323 0.77 -11.26 -3.50
C HIS A 323 2.04 -11.83 -4.16
N GLY A 324 3.19 -11.19 -3.93
CA GLY A 324 4.49 -11.69 -4.39
C GLY A 324 4.69 -11.71 -5.91
N ALA A 325 3.94 -10.89 -6.65
CA ALA A 325 4.00 -10.85 -8.12
C ALA A 325 5.12 -9.97 -8.68
N SER A 326 5.81 -9.16 -7.87
CA SER A 326 6.79 -8.15 -8.33
C SER A 326 7.99 -8.72 -9.09
N THR A 327 8.28 -9.99 -8.93
CA THR A 327 9.46 -10.66 -9.52
C THR A 327 9.10 -11.58 -10.68
N LEU A 328 7.85 -11.53 -11.13
CA LEU A 328 7.40 -12.28 -12.28
C LEU A 328 7.98 -11.72 -13.59
N PRO A 329 8.16 -12.57 -14.61
CA PRO A 329 8.53 -12.08 -15.93
C PRO A 329 7.38 -11.25 -16.54
N ASP A 330 7.74 -10.25 -17.33
CA ASP A 330 6.80 -9.32 -17.99
C ASP A 330 5.66 -10.03 -18.73
N SER A 331 5.94 -11.18 -19.31
CA SER A 331 4.97 -12.01 -20.03
C SER A 331 3.90 -12.68 -19.17
N ALA A 332 3.97 -12.55 -17.83
CA ALA A 332 2.99 -13.16 -16.92
C ALA A 332 1.85 -12.21 -16.54
N PHE A 333 2.04 -10.89 -16.60
CA PHE A 333 1.08 -9.94 -16.04
C PHE A 333 -0.28 -9.94 -16.74
N HIS A 334 -0.35 -10.10 -18.06
CA HIS A 334 -1.65 -10.16 -18.76
C HIS A 334 -2.52 -11.36 -18.33
N LYS A 335 -1.90 -12.45 -17.83
CA LYS A 335 -2.62 -13.63 -17.37
C LYS A 335 -3.51 -13.35 -16.17
N PHE A 336 -3.17 -12.38 -15.31
CA PHE A 336 -4.07 -11.97 -14.22
C PHE A 336 -5.42 -11.49 -14.74
N VAL A 337 -5.40 -10.75 -15.85
CA VAL A 337 -6.64 -10.28 -16.50
C VAL A 337 -7.42 -11.44 -17.10
N GLU A 338 -6.74 -12.39 -17.77
CA GLU A 338 -7.36 -13.57 -18.38
C GLU A 338 -8.10 -14.44 -17.36
N VAL A 339 -7.53 -14.59 -16.15
CA VAL A 339 -8.15 -15.34 -15.05
C VAL A 339 -9.02 -14.46 -14.13
N GLN A 340 -9.23 -13.17 -14.48
CA GLN A 340 -10.08 -12.23 -13.75
C GLN A 340 -9.67 -12.02 -12.29
N THR A 341 -8.38 -12.02 -12.01
CA THR A 341 -7.83 -11.66 -10.69
C THR A 341 -8.32 -10.27 -10.31
N CYS A 342 -8.76 -10.08 -9.07
CA CYS A 342 -9.30 -8.80 -8.61
C CYS A 342 -8.20 -7.75 -8.50
N GLU A 343 -7.13 -8.10 -7.80
CA GLU A 343 -6.04 -7.21 -7.44
C GLU A 343 -4.71 -7.96 -7.44
N VAL A 344 -3.62 -7.28 -7.77
CA VAL A 344 -2.26 -7.80 -7.70
C VAL A 344 -1.35 -6.81 -6.98
N HIS A 345 -0.59 -7.32 -5.99
CA HIS A 345 0.31 -6.51 -5.17
C HIS A 345 1.74 -6.53 -5.72
N LEU A 346 2.34 -5.35 -5.82
CA LEU A 346 3.61 -5.10 -6.48
C LEU A 346 4.48 -4.18 -5.61
N ALA A 347 5.63 -4.67 -5.16
CA ALA A 347 6.48 -3.97 -4.20
C ALA A 347 7.97 -3.95 -4.60
N THR A 348 8.63 -5.10 -4.50
CA THR A 348 10.09 -5.25 -4.53
C THR A 348 10.73 -4.75 -5.82
N ALA A 349 10.07 -4.90 -6.96
CA ALA A 349 10.61 -4.46 -8.26
C ALA A 349 10.87 -2.95 -8.28
N PHE A 350 9.95 -2.14 -7.77
CA PHE A 350 10.10 -0.68 -7.75
C PHE A 350 11.24 -0.23 -6.84
N GLN A 351 11.38 -0.86 -5.68
CA GLN A 351 12.52 -0.63 -4.77
C GLN A 351 13.84 -0.98 -5.47
N ASN A 352 13.90 -2.12 -6.15
CA ASN A 352 15.10 -2.57 -6.85
C ASN A 352 15.47 -1.60 -7.98
N MET A 353 14.50 -1.16 -8.77
CA MET A 353 14.71 -0.17 -9.82
C MET A 353 15.33 1.12 -9.28
N ILE A 354 14.92 1.57 -8.09
CA ILE A 354 15.47 2.80 -7.48
C ILE A 354 16.88 2.55 -6.97
N ILE A 355 17.11 1.50 -6.16
CA ILE A 355 18.42 1.24 -5.55
C ILE A 355 19.49 0.98 -6.62
N GLU A 356 19.15 0.23 -7.66
CA GLU A 356 20.07 -0.20 -8.73
C GLU A 356 20.15 0.81 -9.89
N HIS A 357 19.38 1.91 -9.84
CA HIS A 357 19.35 2.88 -10.93
C HIS A 357 20.72 3.52 -11.14
N LYS A 358 21.14 3.64 -12.41
CA LYS A 358 22.44 4.21 -12.79
C LYS A 358 22.67 5.66 -12.32
N ALA A 359 21.60 6.42 -12.11
CA ALA A 359 21.67 7.79 -11.61
C ALA A 359 21.81 7.88 -10.08
N VAL A 360 21.76 6.77 -9.36
CA VAL A 360 22.08 6.70 -7.94
C VAL A 360 23.60 6.57 -7.80
N PRO A 361 24.27 7.47 -7.05
CA PRO A 361 25.71 7.39 -6.86
C PRO A 361 26.15 6.05 -6.26
N GLU A 362 27.21 5.47 -6.83
CA GLU A 362 27.76 4.21 -6.31
C GLU A 362 28.19 4.33 -4.85
N SER A 363 28.75 5.50 -4.45
CA SER A 363 29.11 5.77 -3.07
C SER A 363 27.93 5.62 -2.11
N LEU A 364 26.74 6.11 -2.49
CA LEU A 364 25.53 6.00 -1.67
C LEU A 364 25.09 4.51 -1.53
N ARG A 365 25.17 3.72 -2.61
CA ARG A 365 24.88 2.29 -2.51
C ARG A 365 25.86 1.57 -1.59
N GLN A 366 27.15 1.88 -1.69
CA GLN A 366 28.17 1.28 -0.83
C GLN A 366 27.97 1.68 0.64
N GLU A 367 27.63 2.93 0.92
CA GLU A 367 27.29 3.37 2.29
C GLU A 367 26.10 2.59 2.84
N MET A 368 25.05 2.34 2.03
CA MET A 368 23.91 1.51 2.44
C MET A 368 24.36 0.07 2.75
N TYR A 369 25.20 -0.53 1.93
CA TYR A 369 25.65 -1.90 2.11
C TYR A 369 26.55 -2.06 3.34
N GLU A 370 27.44 -1.12 3.57
CA GLU A 370 28.26 -1.09 4.81
C GLU A 370 27.37 -0.90 6.05
N TRP A 371 26.36 -0.03 5.97
CA TRP A 371 25.39 0.13 7.04
C TRP A 371 24.65 -1.19 7.36
N LEU A 372 24.23 -1.95 6.35
CA LEU A 372 23.59 -3.25 6.52
C LEU A 372 24.51 -4.25 7.21
N LYS A 373 25.78 -4.33 6.78
CA LYS A 373 26.79 -5.20 7.41
C LYS A 373 27.02 -4.85 8.89
N ALA A 374 26.96 -3.57 9.23
CA ALA A 374 27.15 -3.11 10.61
C ALA A 374 25.91 -3.27 11.50
N ASN A 375 24.70 -3.07 10.96
CA ASN A 375 23.48 -2.94 11.76
C ASN A 375 22.50 -4.13 11.64
N VAL A 376 22.63 -4.97 10.60
CA VAL A 376 21.70 -6.06 10.29
C VAL A 376 22.41 -7.41 10.17
N ALA A 377 23.68 -7.50 10.56
CA ALA A 377 24.50 -8.70 10.46
C ALA A 377 23.87 -9.94 11.13
N SER A 378 23.09 -9.75 12.19
CA SER A 378 22.39 -10.83 12.91
C SER A 378 21.36 -11.61 12.07
N GLU A 379 20.90 -11.01 10.97
CA GLU A 379 19.94 -11.64 10.05
C GLU A 379 20.60 -12.47 8.94
N ARG A 380 21.94 -12.38 8.84
CA ARG A 380 22.69 -13.18 7.87
C ARG A 380 22.69 -14.65 8.29
N LYS A 381 22.13 -15.50 7.46
CA LYS A 381 22.22 -16.94 7.67
C LYS A 381 23.63 -17.44 7.37
N PRO A 382 24.14 -18.48 8.07
CA PRO A 382 25.49 -19.02 7.79
C PRO A 382 25.71 -19.46 6.35
N THR A 383 24.65 -19.81 5.66
CA THR A 383 24.66 -20.27 4.25
C THR A 383 24.52 -19.12 3.24
N ASP A 384 24.21 -17.89 3.68
CA ASP A 384 24.02 -16.78 2.76
C ASP A 384 25.35 -16.26 2.21
N THR A 385 25.44 -16.13 0.90
CA THR A 385 26.48 -15.31 0.27
C THR A 385 26.30 -13.84 0.65
N GLU A 386 27.31 -13.00 0.42
CA GLU A 386 27.18 -11.57 0.66
C GLU A 386 26.06 -10.95 -0.21
N ALA A 387 25.98 -11.34 -1.48
CA ALA A 387 24.96 -10.89 -2.40
C ALA A 387 23.54 -11.26 -1.91
N GLN A 388 23.34 -12.49 -1.44
CA GLN A 388 22.08 -12.92 -0.86
C GLN A 388 21.72 -12.13 0.40
N PHE A 389 22.67 -11.91 1.29
CA PHE A 389 22.47 -11.12 2.50
C PHE A 389 22.05 -9.68 2.16
N ILE A 390 22.81 -9.00 1.29
CA ILE A 390 22.50 -7.62 0.86
C ILE A 390 21.11 -7.57 0.23
N TYR A 391 20.80 -8.46 -0.70
CA TYR A 391 19.50 -8.45 -1.38
C TYR A 391 18.34 -8.61 -0.39
N LYS A 392 18.42 -9.59 0.52
CA LYS A 392 17.36 -9.87 1.52
C LYS A 392 17.17 -8.74 2.53
N THR A 393 18.24 -8.01 2.86
CA THR A 393 18.22 -7.02 3.95
C THR A 393 18.20 -5.57 3.49
N ARG A 394 18.49 -5.25 2.22
CA ARG A 394 18.62 -3.87 1.71
C ARG A 394 17.40 -2.98 1.94
N LYS A 395 16.19 -3.54 2.01
CA LYS A 395 14.99 -2.83 2.38
C LYS A 395 15.09 -2.13 3.74
N LYS A 396 15.85 -2.70 4.70
CA LYS A 396 16.04 -2.14 6.04
C LYS A 396 16.90 -0.87 6.07
N ALA A 397 17.66 -0.62 5.03
CA ALA A 397 18.42 0.62 4.87
C ALA A 397 17.55 1.77 4.30
N VAL A 398 16.34 1.50 3.85
CA VAL A 398 15.47 2.52 3.21
C VAL A 398 15.18 3.69 4.16
N GLY A 399 14.75 3.41 5.38
CA GLY A 399 14.48 4.45 6.39
C GLY A 399 15.75 5.25 6.76
N PRO A 400 16.85 4.60 7.18
CA PRO A 400 18.10 5.27 7.49
C PRO A 400 18.66 6.15 6.37
N PHE A 401 18.49 5.77 5.12
CA PHE A 401 18.99 6.51 3.95
C PHE A 401 17.92 7.32 3.22
N LYS A 402 16.71 7.41 3.77
CA LYS A 402 15.57 8.10 3.17
C LYS A 402 15.91 9.53 2.72
N LYS A 403 16.55 10.32 3.58
CA LYS A 403 16.88 11.72 3.27
C LYS A 403 17.88 11.82 2.12
N GLN A 404 18.89 10.97 2.09
CA GLN A 404 19.90 10.96 1.02
C GLN A 404 19.26 10.70 -0.35
N PHE A 405 18.29 9.76 -0.43
CA PHE A 405 17.54 9.52 -1.67
C PHE A 405 16.67 10.72 -2.04
N TRP A 406 15.96 11.32 -1.09
CA TRP A 406 15.09 12.47 -1.36
C TRP A 406 15.86 13.74 -1.76
N THR A 407 17.15 13.80 -1.46
CA THR A 407 18.04 14.92 -1.81
C THR A 407 19.01 14.61 -2.94
N LEU A 408 18.78 13.54 -3.70
CA LEU A 408 19.52 13.29 -4.94
C LEU A 408 19.38 14.49 -5.89
N PRO A 409 20.35 14.72 -6.77
CA PRO A 409 20.25 15.75 -7.81
C PRO A 409 18.94 15.63 -8.59
N GLU A 410 18.36 16.76 -8.97
CA GLU A 410 17.07 16.82 -9.68
C GLU A 410 17.09 15.98 -10.96
N GLU A 411 18.22 16.01 -11.70
CA GLU A 411 18.42 15.17 -12.88
C GLU A 411 18.39 13.67 -12.58
N SER A 412 18.89 13.26 -11.41
CA SER A 412 18.83 11.85 -10.97
C SER A 412 17.41 11.44 -10.61
N LEU A 413 16.69 12.27 -9.84
CA LEU A 413 15.29 12.04 -9.50
C LEU A 413 14.40 11.99 -10.74
N LYS A 414 14.68 12.87 -11.72
CA LYS A 414 13.98 12.88 -13.01
C LYS A 414 14.22 11.59 -13.79
N ALA A 415 15.47 11.15 -13.92
CA ALA A 415 15.81 9.92 -14.64
C ALA A 415 15.17 8.67 -13.99
N ILE A 416 15.21 8.56 -12.66
CA ILE A 416 14.54 7.50 -11.89
C ILE A 416 13.03 7.56 -12.15
N GLY A 417 12.43 8.75 -12.07
CA GLY A 417 11.00 8.95 -12.29
C GLY A 417 10.53 8.60 -13.71
N GLU A 418 11.36 8.85 -14.72
CA GLU A 418 11.07 8.49 -16.13
C GLU A 418 11.10 6.96 -16.33
N ASP A 419 12.02 6.25 -15.71
CA ASP A 419 12.08 4.78 -15.83
C ASP A 419 10.96 4.11 -15.00
N LEU A 420 10.62 4.66 -13.84
CA LEU A 420 9.44 4.21 -13.07
C LEU A 420 8.14 4.46 -13.86
N GLU A 421 7.98 5.60 -14.54
CA GLU A 421 6.79 5.88 -15.36
C GLU A 421 6.63 4.88 -16.50
N LYS A 422 7.75 4.50 -17.16
CA LYS A 422 7.72 3.44 -18.18
C LYS A 422 7.23 2.12 -17.61
N GLN A 423 7.74 1.74 -16.43
CA GLN A 423 7.33 0.51 -15.76
C GLN A 423 5.86 0.54 -15.35
N PHE A 424 5.38 1.62 -14.76
CA PHE A 424 3.96 1.76 -14.41
C PHE A 424 3.07 1.77 -15.66
N THR A 425 3.48 2.45 -16.72
CA THR A 425 2.75 2.43 -18.00
C THR A 425 2.62 1.01 -18.53
N PHE A 426 3.72 0.26 -18.56
CA PHE A 426 3.73 -1.14 -18.98
C PHE A 426 2.77 -2.00 -18.13
N LEU A 427 2.87 -1.92 -16.80
CA LEU A 427 2.01 -2.68 -15.89
C LEU A 427 0.53 -2.33 -16.08
N PHE A 428 0.20 -1.05 -16.25
CA PHE A 428 -1.18 -0.60 -16.46
C PHE A 428 -1.76 -1.10 -17.78
N GLU A 429 -0.95 -1.20 -18.84
CA GLU A 429 -1.34 -1.80 -20.10
C GLU A 429 -1.54 -3.31 -19.96
N GLN A 430 -0.61 -4.03 -19.32
CA GLN A 430 -0.70 -5.49 -19.12
C GLN A 430 -1.87 -5.89 -18.22
N LEU A 431 -2.17 -5.10 -17.19
CA LEU A 431 -3.29 -5.32 -16.28
C LEU A 431 -4.62 -4.73 -16.81
N ASN A 432 -4.58 -4.17 -18.02
CA ASN A 432 -5.73 -3.65 -18.77
C ASN A 432 -6.53 -2.58 -18.01
N ILE A 433 -5.85 -1.72 -17.24
CA ILE A 433 -6.51 -0.62 -16.52
C ILE A 433 -6.62 0.67 -17.32
N LYS A 434 -6.16 0.69 -18.57
CA LYS A 434 -6.36 1.79 -19.51
C LYS A 434 -7.85 2.08 -19.69
N GLY A 435 -8.25 3.36 -19.57
CA GLY A 435 -9.64 3.80 -19.73
C GLY A 435 -10.56 3.46 -18.54
N THR A 436 -10.02 2.97 -17.42
CA THR A 436 -10.83 2.60 -16.23
C THR A 436 -11.31 3.78 -15.41
N LYS A 437 -10.90 5.02 -15.73
CA LYS A 437 -11.35 6.21 -15.02
C LYS A 437 -12.88 6.33 -15.03
N ALA A 438 -13.53 6.15 -16.17
CA ALA A 438 -14.99 6.19 -16.28
C ALA A 438 -15.67 5.07 -15.47
N VAL A 439 -15.06 3.88 -15.37
CA VAL A 439 -15.58 2.79 -14.53
C VAL A 439 -15.49 3.18 -13.05
N VAL A 440 -14.37 3.74 -12.62
CA VAL A 440 -14.20 4.21 -11.24
C VAL A 440 -15.22 5.32 -10.92
N GLU A 441 -15.35 6.33 -11.76
CA GLU A 441 -16.31 7.43 -11.57
C GLU A 441 -17.77 6.96 -11.48
N LYS A 442 -18.11 5.84 -12.15
CA LYS A 442 -19.45 5.25 -12.09
C LYS A 442 -19.76 4.65 -10.72
N PHE A 443 -18.82 3.97 -10.10
CA PHE A 443 -19.06 3.20 -8.88
C PHE A 443 -18.54 3.86 -7.61
N ILE A 444 -17.54 4.73 -7.71
CA ILE A 444 -16.87 5.32 -6.55
C ILE A 444 -17.34 6.75 -6.31
N LYS A 445 -17.81 6.99 -5.09
CA LYS A 445 -18.09 8.32 -4.59
C LYS A 445 -17.07 8.65 -3.51
N ALA A 446 -16.15 9.54 -3.81
CA ALA A 446 -15.17 10.03 -2.84
C ALA A 446 -15.78 11.23 -2.08
N PRO A 447 -16.10 11.10 -0.79
CA PRO A 447 -16.58 12.22 -0.01
C PRO A 447 -15.48 13.26 0.18
N GLU A 448 -15.87 14.50 0.35
CA GLU A 448 -14.98 15.55 0.77
C GLU A 448 -14.82 15.49 2.29
N ILE A 449 -13.60 15.29 2.76
CA ILE A 449 -13.29 15.16 4.18
C ILE A 449 -12.25 16.20 4.55
N HIS A 450 -12.62 17.09 5.45
CA HIS A 450 -11.76 18.17 5.92
C HIS A 450 -11.29 17.94 7.34
N HIS A 451 -10.10 18.41 7.63
CA HIS A 451 -9.56 18.48 8.98
C HIS A 451 -9.57 19.93 9.45
N ALA A 452 -10.30 20.21 10.53
CA ALA A 452 -10.38 21.55 11.12
C ALA A 452 -9.02 22.12 11.54
N GLU A 453 -8.07 21.22 11.86
CA GLU A 453 -6.71 21.56 12.26
C GLU A 453 -5.71 20.48 11.85
N PRO A 454 -4.40 20.81 11.81
CA PRO A 454 -3.35 19.82 11.55
C PRO A 454 -3.40 18.66 12.54
N LEU A 455 -3.36 17.43 11.99
CA LEU A 455 -3.25 16.22 12.80
C LEU A 455 -1.90 16.17 13.52
N ALA A 456 -1.90 15.70 14.77
CA ALA A 456 -0.68 15.48 15.52
C ALA A 456 0.21 14.45 14.81
N VAL A 457 1.49 14.76 14.71
CA VAL A 457 2.48 13.82 14.16
C VAL A 457 2.74 12.74 15.21
N LYS A 458 2.37 11.51 14.89
CA LYS A 458 2.73 10.38 15.74
C LYS A 458 4.19 10.02 15.51
N ALA A 459 4.97 10.02 16.59
CA ALA A 459 6.34 9.54 16.57
C ALA A 459 6.34 8.05 16.15
N GLY A 460 7.14 7.70 15.15
CA GLY A 460 7.29 6.31 14.74
C GLY A 460 7.84 5.47 15.90
N LYS A 461 7.03 4.59 16.48
CA LYS A 461 7.57 3.50 17.29
C LYS A 461 8.31 2.59 16.31
N LYS A 462 9.63 2.42 16.49
CA LYS A 462 10.37 1.37 15.77
C LYS A 462 9.85 0.02 16.24
N GLU A 463 8.96 -0.54 15.48
CA GLU A 463 8.41 -1.87 15.73
C GLU A 463 9.35 -2.93 15.13
N SER A 464 9.57 -4.04 15.86
CA SER A 464 10.24 -5.19 15.26
C SER A 464 9.40 -5.74 14.12
N THR A 465 9.99 -5.84 12.95
CA THR A 465 9.36 -6.42 11.75
C THR A 465 9.61 -7.92 11.61
N GLU A 466 10.22 -8.55 12.61
CA GLU A 466 10.49 -9.98 12.61
C GLU A 466 9.20 -10.79 12.53
N GLY A 467 9.08 -11.62 11.49
CA GLY A 467 7.91 -12.46 11.23
C GLY A 467 6.70 -11.71 10.66
N LEU A 468 6.87 -10.49 10.15
CA LEU A 468 5.89 -9.79 9.34
C LEU A 468 6.23 -9.93 7.85
N ALA A 469 5.19 -10.10 7.04
CA ALA A 469 5.28 -10.06 5.58
C ALA A 469 5.59 -8.65 5.05
N ASP A 470 6.11 -8.57 3.86
CA ASP A 470 6.33 -7.35 3.08
C ASP A 470 6.39 -7.62 1.57
#